data_d80ba92a2816ed6bad6a9a7ba91a371b
#
_entry.id   d80ba92a2816ed6bad6a9a7ba91a371b
#
_cell.length_a   1.000
_cell.length_b   1.000
_cell.length_c   1.000
_cell.angle_alpha   90.00
_cell.angle_beta   90.00
_cell.angle_gamma   90.00
#
_symmetry.space_group_name_H-M   'P 1'
#
loop_
_entity.id
_entity.type
_entity.pdbx_description
1 polymer ?
#
loop_
_entity_poly.entity_id
_entity_poly.type
_entity_poly.pdbx_seq_one_letter_code
_entity_poly.pdbx_strand_id
1 'polypeptide(L)'
;MTDLKITLLGTSGAIPTSQRNLISNVIIRDNELFIFDTGESIQQSMMKNKVGMNRPTHIFISHMHGDHILGLLGLIQTMSLLLRDKPLFVYGPSGISRFLKSNINIFNIKLNFKLIIKEINPGLIVKTQDYKIYAKKANHSILNYSYVFIESDRPGKFYVSKAKKLGIPEGSLWSKLQSGRSIRYNGKSIRPTDVMGKSRPGRKIGISGDTRPSKSLTRFFSSCDILIHESTFSNDQQDLAIERFHSTSTEAANVAKESSSTILILTHFSSRYNDVKLLEKQACKVHRNTIAGRDSMTFTVPYRDEKRLTKSYVLEQTSQ
;
A
#
# COMPACT_ATOMS: atom_id res chain seq x y z
N MET A 1 -14.10 -5.51 12.77
CA MET A 1 -12.65 -5.63 12.47
C MET A 1 -12.34 -4.70 11.33
N THR A 2 -11.20 -4.04 11.34
CA THR A 2 -10.77 -3.16 10.27
C THR A 2 -10.46 -3.97 9.00
N ASP A 3 -11.20 -3.72 7.92
CA ASP A 3 -10.94 -4.34 6.62
C ASP A 3 -9.76 -3.63 5.93
N LEU A 4 -8.82 -4.40 5.41
CA LEU A 4 -7.70 -3.88 4.64
C LEU A 4 -7.59 -4.65 3.34
N LYS A 5 -7.94 -3.99 2.23
CA LYS A 5 -7.91 -4.56 0.88
C LYS A 5 -6.83 -3.90 0.05
N ILE A 6 -6.22 -4.68 -0.83
CA ILE A 6 -5.32 -4.19 -1.87
C ILE A 6 -5.99 -4.47 -3.22
N THR A 7 -5.96 -3.49 -4.10
CA THR A 7 -6.39 -3.62 -5.50
C THR A 7 -5.30 -3.08 -6.41
N LEU A 8 -4.86 -3.88 -7.37
CA LEU A 8 -3.95 -3.45 -8.42
C LEU A 8 -4.80 -2.92 -9.59
N LEU A 9 -4.77 -1.62 -9.84
CA LEU A 9 -5.55 -0.99 -10.90
C LEU A 9 -4.83 -1.03 -12.26
N GLY A 10 -3.50 -1.12 -12.21
CA GLY A 10 -2.64 -1.25 -13.37
C GLY A 10 -1.30 -1.84 -12.97
N THR A 11 -0.70 -2.63 -13.86
CA THR A 11 0.52 -3.39 -13.59
C THR A 11 1.59 -3.25 -14.69
N SER A 12 1.33 -2.44 -15.73
CA SER A 12 2.32 -2.13 -16.78
C SER A 12 3.22 -0.98 -16.38
N GLY A 13 4.48 -1.02 -16.78
CA GLY A 13 5.42 0.10 -16.71
C GLY A 13 5.66 0.73 -18.08
N ALA A 14 5.94 2.03 -18.09
CA ALA A 14 6.24 2.89 -19.24
C ALA A 14 5.15 2.96 -20.32
N ILE A 15 4.67 1.84 -20.84
CA ILE A 15 3.72 1.76 -21.95
C ILE A 15 2.54 0.86 -21.57
N PRO A 16 1.28 1.32 -21.71
CA PRO A 16 0.12 0.47 -21.49
C PRO A 16 0.03 -0.60 -22.58
N THR A 17 -0.66 -1.70 -22.29
CA THR A 17 -0.96 -2.75 -23.26
C THR A 17 -2.47 -2.97 -23.35
N SER A 18 -2.93 -3.77 -24.30
CA SER A 18 -4.36 -4.15 -24.36
C SER A 18 -4.84 -4.91 -23.13
N GLN A 19 -3.93 -5.46 -22.32
CA GLN A 19 -4.24 -6.30 -21.16
C GLN A 19 -3.83 -5.65 -19.82
N ARG A 20 -2.96 -4.65 -19.83
CA ARG A 20 -2.43 -4.00 -18.63
C ARG A 20 -2.44 -2.49 -18.76
N ASN A 21 -3.11 -1.85 -17.81
CA ASN A 21 -3.04 -0.41 -17.59
C ASN A 21 -1.71 -0.03 -16.95
N LEU A 22 -1.35 1.24 -17.02
CA LEU A 22 -0.19 1.80 -16.34
C LEU A 22 -0.34 1.72 -14.82
N ILE A 23 0.80 1.73 -14.16
CA ILE A 23 0.91 1.46 -12.74
C ILE A 23 -0.02 2.30 -11.86
N SER A 24 -0.79 1.63 -11.03
CA SER A 24 -1.52 2.21 -9.91
C SER A 24 -1.91 1.13 -8.92
N ASN A 25 -1.60 1.34 -7.65
CA ASN A 25 -1.94 0.42 -6.58
C ASN A 25 -2.82 1.11 -5.54
N VAL A 26 -3.81 0.42 -5.04
CA VAL A 26 -4.77 0.96 -4.09
C VAL A 26 -4.80 0.12 -2.82
N ILE A 27 -4.71 0.79 -1.68
CA ILE A 27 -5.03 0.23 -0.37
C ILE A 27 -6.36 0.86 0.08
N ILE A 28 -7.31 0.02 0.47
CA ILE A 28 -8.58 0.43 1.07
C ILE A 28 -8.57 -0.06 2.52
N ARG A 29 -8.64 0.88 3.47
CA ARG A 29 -8.76 0.57 4.89
C ARG A 29 -10.10 1.11 5.39
N ASP A 30 -11.02 0.20 5.67
CA ASP A 30 -12.42 0.56 5.97
C ASP A 30 -13.00 1.50 4.89
N ASN A 31 -13.17 2.78 5.21
CA ASN A 31 -13.68 3.78 4.27
C ASN A 31 -12.58 4.70 3.69
N GLU A 32 -11.33 4.56 4.10
CA GLU A 32 -10.22 5.38 3.61
C GLU A 32 -9.55 4.76 2.39
N LEU A 33 -9.11 5.60 1.47
CA LEU A 33 -8.50 5.22 0.20
C LEU A 33 -7.08 5.78 0.11
N PHE A 34 -6.13 4.91 -0.16
CA PHE A 34 -4.72 5.24 -0.37
C PHE A 34 -4.33 4.76 -1.76
N ILE A 35 -4.01 5.70 -2.64
CA ILE A 35 -3.63 5.43 -4.03
C ILE A 35 -2.13 5.67 -4.16
N PHE A 36 -1.40 4.72 -4.68
CA PHE A 36 0.03 4.80 -4.96
C PHE A 36 0.23 4.75 -6.47
N ASP A 37 0.67 5.87 -7.00
CA ASP A 37 0.75 6.25 -8.40
C ASP A 37 -0.60 6.26 -9.13
N THR A 38 -0.65 7.03 -10.20
CA THR A 38 -1.87 7.32 -10.95
C THR A 38 -1.56 7.31 -12.44
N GLY A 39 -1.21 6.13 -12.96
CA GLY A 39 -1.02 5.93 -14.40
C GLY A 39 -2.28 6.27 -15.19
N GLU A 40 -2.14 6.44 -16.48
CA GLU A 40 -3.26 6.65 -17.38
C GLU A 40 -4.32 5.56 -17.22
N SER A 41 -5.57 5.87 -17.52
CA SER A 41 -6.73 4.99 -17.35
C SER A 41 -7.12 4.67 -15.90
N ILE A 42 -6.51 5.30 -14.88
CA ILE A 42 -6.85 5.07 -13.48
C ILE A 42 -8.35 5.25 -13.20
N GLN A 43 -9.01 6.24 -13.81
CA GLN A 43 -10.43 6.51 -13.64
C GLN A 43 -11.27 5.30 -14.07
N GLN A 44 -10.99 4.75 -15.24
CA GLN A 44 -11.67 3.57 -15.78
C GLN A 44 -11.42 2.34 -14.91
N SER A 45 -10.17 2.15 -14.48
CA SER A 45 -9.80 1.06 -13.57
C SER A 45 -10.52 1.16 -12.22
N MET A 46 -10.63 2.37 -11.65
CA MET A 46 -11.39 2.59 -10.40
C MET A 46 -12.88 2.28 -10.58
N MET A 47 -13.49 2.71 -11.68
CA MET A 47 -14.89 2.42 -12.00
C MET A 47 -15.13 0.91 -12.16
N LYS A 48 -14.28 0.24 -12.96
CA LYS A 48 -14.34 -1.20 -13.19
C LYS A 48 -14.26 -2.00 -11.88
N ASN A 49 -13.38 -1.59 -10.98
CA ASN A 49 -13.16 -2.25 -9.69
C ASN A 49 -14.04 -1.72 -8.55
N LYS A 50 -15.02 -0.87 -8.86
CA LYS A 50 -15.95 -0.27 -7.89
C LYS A 50 -15.23 0.43 -6.73
N VAL A 51 -14.06 1.01 -7.00
CA VAL A 51 -13.32 1.83 -6.04
C VAL A 51 -13.99 3.19 -5.96
N GLY A 52 -14.63 3.48 -4.86
CA GLY A 52 -15.42 4.71 -4.70
C GLY A 52 -14.56 5.97 -4.67
N MET A 53 -14.89 6.96 -5.52
CA MET A 53 -14.13 8.20 -5.68
C MET A 53 -14.48 9.29 -4.65
N ASN A 54 -15.56 9.13 -3.87
CA ASN A 54 -15.94 10.07 -2.80
C ASN A 54 -15.64 9.54 -1.38
N ARG A 55 -14.53 8.82 -1.22
CA ARG A 55 -14.00 8.40 0.07
C ARG A 55 -12.94 9.41 0.56
N PRO A 56 -12.63 9.49 1.87
CA PRO A 56 -11.39 10.14 2.31
C PRO A 56 -10.20 9.53 1.57
N THR A 57 -9.46 10.37 0.82
CA THR A 57 -8.48 9.86 -0.15
C THR A 57 -7.13 10.53 0.01
N HIS A 58 -6.09 9.71 0.05
CA HIS A 58 -4.69 10.11 0.01
C HIS A 58 -4.04 9.50 -1.25
N ILE A 59 -3.41 10.33 -2.07
CA ILE A 59 -2.67 9.93 -3.27
C ILE A 59 -1.19 10.15 -3.02
N PHE A 60 -0.38 9.15 -3.30
CA PHE A 60 1.08 9.16 -3.14
C PHE A 60 1.72 8.91 -4.50
N ILE A 61 2.40 9.91 -5.03
CA ILE A 61 3.13 9.80 -6.30
C ILE A 61 4.58 9.47 -5.97
N SER A 62 5.08 8.38 -6.54
CA SER A 62 6.46 7.95 -6.35
C SER A 62 7.44 8.90 -7.03
N HIS A 63 7.21 9.23 -8.30
CA HIS A 63 8.05 10.12 -9.11
C HIS A 63 7.27 10.74 -10.28
N MET A 64 7.93 11.62 -11.03
CA MET A 64 7.29 12.45 -12.05
C MET A 64 7.36 11.86 -13.48
N HIS A 65 7.63 10.56 -13.67
CA HIS A 65 7.45 9.94 -14.99
C HIS A 65 5.97 9.86 -15.37
N GLY A 66 5.69 9.94 -16.65
CA GLY A 66 4.32 10.06 -17.17
C GLY A 66 3.42 8.91 -16.78
N ASP A 67 3.93 7.68 -16.86
CA ASP A 67 3.21 6.44 -16.52
C ASP A 67 2.81 6.34 -15.04
N HIS A 68 3.33 7.20 -14.16
CA HIS A 68 2.99 7.28 -12.74
C HIS A 68 2.07 8.45 -12.38
N ILE A 69 1.97 9.50 -13.23
CA ILE A 69 1.29 10.75 -12.84
C ILE A 69 0.23 11.24 -13.82
N LEU A 70 0.28 10.88 -15.11
CA LEU A 70 -0.58 11.51 -16.12
C LEU A 70 -2.07 11.26 -15.91
N GLY A 71 -2.46 10.18 -15.26
CA GLY A 71 -3.86 9.91 -14.90
C GLY A 71 -4.40 10.80 -13.77
N LEU A 72 -3.53 11.48 -13.02
CA LEU A 72 -3.91 12.25 -11.84
C LEU A 72 -4.85 13.43 -12.17
N LEU A 73 -4.56 14.15 -13.21
CA LEU A 73 -5.39 15.31 -13.63
C LEU A 73 -6.81 14.87 -14.03
N GLY A 74 -6.92 13.83 -14.84
CA GLY A 74 -8.20 13.26 -15.22
C GLY A 74 -8.97 12.73 -14.02
N LEU A 75 -8.29 12.09 -13.07
CA LEU A 75 -8.91 11.62 -11.83
C LEU A 75 -9.46 12.77 -10.98
N ILE A 76 -8.68 13.84 -10.79
CA ILE A 76 -9.10 15.05 -10.06
C ILE A 76 -10.33 15.68 -10.72
N GLN A 77 -10.31 15.82 -12.05
CA GLN A 77 -11.44 16.36 -12.81
C GLN A 77 -12.69 15.49 -12.66
N THR A 78 -12.55 14.17 -12.79
CA THR A 78 -13.67 13.23 -12.62
C THR A 78 -14.23 13.30 -11.20
N MET A 79 -13.38 13.34 -10.17
CA MET A 79 -13.82 13.49 -8.79
C MET A 79 -14.62 14.80 -8.59
N SER A 80 -14.25 15.89 -9.26
CA SER A 80 -14.98 17.14 -9.19
C SER A 80 -16.32 17.08 -9.91
N LEU A 81 -16.37 16.49 -11.10
CA LEU A 81 -17.61 16.28 -11.86
C LEU A 81 -18.60 15.35 -11.13
N LEU A 82 -18.08 14.41 -10.35
CA LEU A 82 -18.89 13.54 -9.46
C LEU A 82 -19.27 14.21 -8.13
N LEU A 83 -19.14 15.53 -8.04
CA LEU A 83 -19.51 16.35 -6.86
C LEU A 83 -18.86 15.87 -5.56
N ARG A 84 -17.57 15.48 -5.64
CA ARG A 84 -16.81 15.14 -4.42
C ARG A 84 -16.83 16.33 -3.45
N ASP A 85 -17.12 16.06 -2.20
CA ASP A 85 -17.17 17.06 -1.09
C ASP A 85 -15.98 16.91 -0.12
N LYS A 86 -15.33 15.75 -0.10
CA LYS A 86 -14.23 15.44 0.84
C LYS A 86 -12.89 15.98 0.34
N PRO A 87 -12.03 16.46 1.24
CA PRO A 87 -10.67 16.86 0.89
C PRO A 87 -9.91 15.75 0.16
N LEU A 88 -9.09 16.13 -0.83
CA LEU A 88 -8.16 15.25 -1.51
C LEU A 88 -6.73 15.64 -1.13
N PHE A 89 -5.98 14.69 -0.60
CA PHE A 89 -4.58 14.88 -0.24
C PHE A 89 -3.69 14.24 -1.32
N VAL A 90 -2.75 15.01 -1.86
CA VAL A 90 -1.76 14.54 -2.83
C VAL A 90 -0.37 14.78 -2.28
N TYR A 91 0.42 13.72 -2.21
CA TYR A 91 1.80 13.71 -1.75
C TYR A 91 2.70 13.25 -2.90
N GLY A 92 3.82 13.91 -3.10
CA GLY A 92 4.75 13.51 -4.15
C GLY A 92 6.07 14.27 -4.11
N PRO A 93 6.97 14.00 -5.05
CA PRO A 93 8.27 14.67 -5.13
C PRO A 93 8.14 16.14 -5.48
N SER A 94 9.24 16.86 -5.36
CA SER A 94 9.34 18.25 -5.81
C SER A 94 8.88 18.39 -7.26
N GLY A 95 8.12 19.45 -7.54
CA GLY A 95 7.52 19.73 -8.84
C GLY A 95 6.04 19.33 -8.97
N ILE A 96 5.52 18.43 -8.11
CA ILE A 96 4.12 18.00 -8.18
C ILE A 96 3.14 19.16 -7.95
N SER A 97 3.49 20.09 -7.07
CA SER A 97 2.64 21.25 -6.78
C SER A 97 2.54 22.17 -8.01
N ARG A 98 3.67 22.42 -8.67
CA ARG A 98 3.70 23.21 -9.90
C ARG A 98 2.93 22.51 -11.02
N PHE A 99 3.17 21.21 -11.23
CA PHE A 99 2.47 20.41 -12.22
C PHE A 99 0.95 20.51 -12.07
N LEU A 100 0.43 20.23 -10.88
CA LEU A 100 -1.02 20.23 -10.65
C LEU A 100 -1.62 21.62 -10.77
N LYS A 101 -1.03 22.64 -10.13
CA LYS A 101 -1.58 24.01 -10.16
C LYS A 101 -1.58 24.59 -11.55
N SER A 102 -0.50 24.41 -12.34
CA SER A 102 -0.42 24.89 -13.72
C SER A 102 -1.47 24.23 -14.61
N ASN A 103 -1.59 22.89 -14.55
CA ASN A 103 -2.53 22.18 -15.41
C ASN A 103 -4.01 22.39 -15.00
N ILE A 104 -4.32 22.46 -13.71
CA ILE A 104 -5.66 22.82 -13.23
C ILE A 104 -6.06 24.19 -13.78
N ASN A 105 -5.14 25.15 -13.79
CA ASN A 105 -5.39 26.49 -14.34
C ASN A 105 -5.54 26.44 -15.86
N ILE A 106 -4.62 25.79 -16.58
CA ILE A 106 -4.65 25.68 -18.06
C ILE A 106 -5.95 25.03 -18.54
N PHE A 107 -6.39 23.96 -17.90
CA PHE A 107 -7.62 23.25 -18.25
C PHE A 107 -8.87 23.86 -17.61
N ASN A 108 -8.74 24.95 -16.85
CA ASN A 108 -9.85 25.62 -16.15
C ASN A 108 -10.69 24.64 -15.30
N ILE A 109 -10.02 23.71 -14.60
CA ILE A 109 -10.70 22.69 -13.78
C ILE A 109 -11.26 23.38 -12.52
N LYS A 110 -12.58 23.42 -12.40
CA LYS A 110 -13.26 23.91 -11.19
C LYS A 110 -13.35 22.78 -10.18
N LEU A 111 -12.79 22.99 -9.00
CA LEU A 111 -12.80 22.00 -7.92
C LEU A 111 -13.92 22.29 -6.94
N ASN A 112 -14.75 21.29 -6.64
CA ASN A 112 -15.81 21.34 -5.64
C ASN A 112 -15.33 20.91 -4.25
N PHE A 113 -14.06 20.54 -4.12
CA PHE A 113 -13.43 20.06 -2.89
C PHE A 113 -12.06 20.71 -2.64
N LYS A 114 -11.60 20.64 -1.40
CA LYS A 114 -10.27 21.12 -1.03
C LYS A 114 -9.18 20.16 -1.53
N LEU A 115 -8.34 20.62 -2.46
CA LEU A 115 -7.14 19.91 -2.91
C LEU A 115 -5.94 20.36 -2.08
N ILE A 116 -5.30 19.42 -1.37
CA ILE A 116 -4.16 19.65 -0.51
C ILE A 116 -2.96 18.94 -1.12
N ILE A 117 -2.00 19.71 -1.66
CA ILE A 117 -0.80 19.18 -2.32
C ILE A 117 0.38 19.38 -1.38
N LYS A 118 1.17 18.32 -1.15
CA LYS A 118 2.38 18.35 -0.33
C LYS A 118 3.55 17.75 -1.08
N GLU A 119 4.57 18.53 -1.35
CA GLU A 119 5.87 18.01 -1.74
C GLU A 119 6.54 17.41 -0.50
N ILE A 120 7.03 16.19 -0.65
CA ILE A 120 7.53 15.39 0.47
C ILE A 120 9.04 15.22 0.44
N ASN A 121 9.60 14.93 1.62
CA ASN A 121 10.96 14.45 1.81
C ASN A 121 10.89 13.03 2.44
N PRO A 122 11.99 12.24 2.38
CA PRO A 122 12.06 10.95 3.05
C PRO A 122 11.73 11.06 4.55
N GLY A 123 10.98 10.10 5.07
CA GLY A 123 10.58 10.04 6.47
C GLY A 123 9.10 9.78 6.66
N LEU A 124 8.56 10.24 7.78
CA LEU A 124 7.14 10.12 8.13
C LEU A 124 6.32 11.15 7.35
N ILE A 125 5.38 10.68 6.52
CA ILE A 125 4.56 11.52 5.64
C ILE A 125 3.17 11.74 6.22
N VAL A 126 2.54 10.66 6.71
CA VAL A 126 1.22 10.72 7.36
C VAL A 126 1.30 9.98 8.68
N LYS A 127 0.71 10.57 9.72
CA LYS A 127 0.54 9.95 11.03
C LYS A 127 -0.87 10.22 11.52
N THR A 128 -1.58 9.16 11.82
CA THR A 128 -2.86 9.19 12.54
C THR A 128 -2.76 8.35 13.82
N GLN A 129 -3.86 8.18 14.52
CA GLN A 129 -3.93 7.24 15.63
C GLN A 129 -3.89 5.79 15.13
N ASP A 130 -4.38 5.52 13.92
CA ASP A 130 -4.62 4.19 13.38
C ASP A 130 -3.51 3.68 12.46
N TYR A 131 -2.77 4.57 11.80
CA TYR A 131 -1.71 4.20 10.85
C TYR A 131 -0.66 5.28 10.67
N LYS A 132 0.45 4.86 10.05
CA LYS A 132 1.55 5.73 9.60
C LYS A 132 1.92 5.38 8.17
N ILE A 133 2.33 6.39 7.41
CA ILE A 133 2.90 6.20 6.07
C ILE A 133 4.26 6.88 6.04
N TYR A 134 5.24 6.11 5.61
CA TYR A 134 6.61 6.58 5.44
C TYR A 134 6.99 6.56 3.97
N ALA A 135 7.84 7.51 3.58
CA ALA A 135 8.53 7.50 2.29
C ALA A 135 10.03 7.35 2.47
N LYS A 136 10.68 6.69 1.52
CA LYS A 136 12.12 6.56 1.44
C LYS A 136 12.58 6.75 0.01
N LYS A 137 13.69 7.47 -0.18
CA LYS A 137 14.27 7.66 -1.51
C LYS A 137 14.65 6.32 -2.12
N ALA A 138 14.17 6.08 -3.33
CA ALA A 138 14.48 4.94 -4.18
C ALA A 138 15.67 5.24 -5.09
N ASN A 139 16.28 4.22 -5.66
CA ASN A 139 17.40 4.34 -6.60
C ASN A 139 16.87 4.29 -8.05
N HIS A 140 16.56 5.44 -8.58
CA HIS A 140 15.99 5.58 -9.93
C HIS A 140 16.65 6.77 -10.65
N SER A 141 16.38 6.92 -11.96
CA SER A 141 16.95 7.96 -12.83
C SER A 141 16.58 9.39 -12.41
N ILE A 142 15.40 9.56 -11.79
CA ILE A 142 14.95 10.84 -11.23
C ILE A 142 14.57 10.64 -9.75
N LEU A 143 14.28 11.75 -9.04
CA LEU A 143 13.83 11.70 -7.65
C LEU A 143 12.58 10.83 -7.52
N ASN A 144 12.72 9.73 -6.80
CA ASN A 144 11.69 8.71 -6.62
C ASN A 144 11.59 8.27 -5.16
N TYR A 145 10.38 7.90 -4.74
CA TYR A 145 10.07 7.43 -3.39
C TYR A 145 9.42 6.05 -3.40
N SER A 146 9.94 5.18 -2.53
CA SER A 146 9.23 4.00 -2.07
C SER A 146 8.40 4.34 -0.85
N TYR A 147 7.29 3.63 -0.64
CA TYR A 147 6.38 3.87 0.47
C TYR A 147 6.17 2.63 1.34
N VAL A 148 5.90 2.87 2.63
CA VAL A 148 5.45 1.83 3.56
C VAL A 148 4.24 2.36 4.31
N PHE A 149 3.13 1.63 4.22
CA PHE A 149 1.94 1.79 5.04
C PHE A 149 2.02 0.86 6.24
N ILE A 150 1.82 1.37 7.45
CA ILE A 150 1.90 0.60 8.70
C ILE A 150 0.69 0.93 9.55
N GLU A 151 -0.16 -0.05 9.83
CA GLU A 151 -1.19 0.12 10.85
C GLU A 151 -0.59 0.18 12.25
N SER A 152 -1.26 0.89 13.12
CA SER A 152 -0.91 0.91 14.55
C SER A 152 -1.14 -0.46 15.17
N ASP A 153 -0.36 -0.75 16.20
CA ASP A 153 -0.52 -1.99 16.95
C ASP A 153 -1.91 -2.06 17.57
N ARG A 154 -2.47 -3.26 17.57
CA ARG A 154 -3.75 -3.57 18.20
C ARG A 154 -3.56 -3.95 19.65
N PRO A 155 -4.54 -3.68 20.53
CA PRO A 155 -4.52 -4.18 21.90
C PRO A 155 -4.31 -5.69 21.94
N GLY A 156 -3.66 -6.17 22.96
CA GLY A 156 -3.49 -7.60 23.22
C GLY A 156 -4.83 -8.32 23.37
N LYS A 157 -4.82 -9.64 23.22
CA LYS A 157 -6.02 -10.45 23.45
C LYS A 157 -6.48 -10.31 24.90
N PHE A 158 -7.76 -10.01 25.11
CA PHE A 158 -8.35 -9.98 26.43
C PHE A 158 -8.65 -11.40 26.91
N TYR A 159 -8.16 -11.76 28.10
CA TYR A 159 -8.36 -13.06 28.69
C TYR A 159 -9.54 -13.05 29.68
N VAL A 160 -10.70 -13.43 29.21
CA VAL A 160 -11.95 -13.50 30.00
C VAL A 160 -11.74 -14.33 31.28
N SER A 161 -11.04 -15.45 31.20
CA SER A 161 -10.75 -16.31 32.34
C SER A 161 -9.96 -15.60 33.46
N LYS A 162 -8.99 -14.74 33.08
CA LYS A 162 -8.24 -13.94 34.06
C LYS A 162 -9.11 -12.86 34.69
N ALA A 163 -9.96 -12.19 33.91
CA ALA A 163 -10.88 -11.16 34.42
C ALA A 163 -11.89 -11.79 35.40
N LYS A 164 -12.48 -12.94 35.06
CA LYS A 164 -13.38 -13.68 35.95
C LYS A 164 -12.67 -14.16 37.25
N LYS A 165 -11.41 -14.65 37.15
CA LYS A 165 -10.62 -15.06 38.30
C LYS A 165 -10.31 -13.91 39.26
N LEU A 166 -10.20 -12.68 38.74
CA LEU A 166 -10.05 -11.45 39.52
C LEU A 166 -11.39 -10.88 40.02
N GLY A 167 -12.49 -11.60 39.78
CA GLY A 167 -13.84 -11.21 40.21
C GLY A 167 -14.40 -9.98 39.47
N ILE A 168 -13.80 -9.56 38.33
CA ILE A 168 -14.22 -8.35 37.64
C ILE A 168 -15.49 -8.67 36.84
N PRO A 169 -16.62 -7.96 37.08
CA PRO A 169 -17.85 -8.18 36.34
C PRO A 169 -17.69 -7.77 34.88
N GLU A 170 -18.38 -8.49 34.02
CA GLU A 170 -18.47 -8.17 32.60
C GLU A 170 -19.15 -6.81 32.38
N GLY A 171 -18.67 -6.06 31.37
CA GLY A 171 -19.25 -4.76 31.01
C GLY A 171 -18.23 -3.63 30.95
N SER A 172 -18.57 -2.47 31.49
CA SER A 172 -17.77 -1.24 31.35
C SER A 172 -16.34 -1.34 31.90
N LEU A 173 -16.12 -2.16 32.94
CA LEU A 173 -14.79 -2.35 33.51
C LEU A 173 -13.88 -3.13 32.54
N TRP A 174 -14.42 -4.16 31.87
CA TRP A 174 -13.68 -4.88 30.84
C TRP A 174 -13.35 -3.94 29.66
N SER A 175 -14.31 -3.13 29.22
CA SER A 175 -14.09 -2.16 28.14
C SER A 175 -13.00 -1.14 28.50
N LYS A 176 -12.93 -0.69 29.75
CA LYS A 176 -11.85 0.19 30.23
C LYS A 176 -10.50 -0.50 30.15
N LEU A 177 -10.40 -1.74 30.61
CA LEU A 177 -9.16 -2.53 30.53
C LEU A 177 -8.75 -2.81 29.09
N GLN A 178 -9.69 -3.17 28.21
CA GLN A 178 -9.45 -3.38 26.77
C GLN A 178 -8.98 -2.11 26.05
N SER A 179 -9.43 -0.93 26.53
CA SER A 179 -8.97 0.38 26.00
C SER A 179 -7.63 0.84 26.62
N GLY A 180 -6.93 -0.03 27.38
CA GLY A 180 -5.64 0.29 27.94
C GLY A 180 -5.69 1.07 29.26
N ARG A 181 -6.86 1.27 29.86
CA ARG A 181 -7.02 2.02 31.11
C ARG A 181 -7.06 1.07 32.31
N SER A 182 -6.25 1.38 33.34
CA SER A 182 -6.33 0.69 34.63
C SER A 182 -7.65 1.02 35.35
N ILE A 183 -8.13 0.07 36.14
CA ILE A 183 -9.34 0.23 36.96
C ILE A 183 -9.01 -0.01 38.43
N ARG A 184 -9.85 0.52 39.34
CA ARG A 184 -9.84 0.17 40.74
C ARG A 184 -11.08 -0.67 41.05
N TYR A 185 -10.89 -1.88 41.55
CA TYR A 185 -11.99 -2.81 41.86
C TYR A 185 -11.67 -3.59 43.13
N ASN A 186 -12.63 -3.61 44.07
CA ASN A 186 -12.47 -4.24 45.39
C ASN A 186 -11.18 -3.80 46.10
N GLY A 187 -10.88 -2.50 46.10
CA GLY A 187 -9.68 -1.93 46.76
C GLY A 187 -8.37 -2.16 46.01
N LYS A 188 -8.34 -3.00 44.96
CA LYS A 188 -7.15 -3.31 44.17
C LYS A 188 -7.07 -2.52 42.87
N SER A 189 -5.86 -2.12 42.49
CA SER A 189 -5.61 -1.53 41.18
C SER A 189 -5.33 -2.65 40.20
N ILE A 190 -6.12 -2.75 39.13
CA ILE A 190 -5.98 -3.77 38.09
C ILE A 190 -5.55 -3.07 36.81
N ARG A 191 -4.43 -3.50 36.27
CA ARG A 191 -3.85 -2.97 35.03
C ARG A 191 -4.32 -3.80 33.83
N PRO A 192 -4.35 -3.23 32.62
CA PRO A 192 -4.61 -3.98 31.41
C PRO A 192 -3.73 -5.23 31.27
N THR A 193 -2.45 -5.15 31.61
CA THR A 193 -1.49 -6.26 31.55
C THR A 193 -1.88 -7.47 32.42
N ASP A 194 -2.72 -7.28 33.43
CA ASP A 194 -3.14 -8.35 34.30
C ASP A 194 -4.17 -9.30 33.62
N VAL A 195 -4.93 -8.76 32.65
CA VAL A 195 -6.01 -9.46 31.93
C VAL A 195 -5.85 -9.47 30.41
N MET A 196 -4.83 -8.80 29.87
CA MET A 196 -4.57 -8.73 28.44
C MET A 196 -3.22 -9.37 28.10
N GLY A 197 -3.12 -9.90 26.90
CA GLY A 197 -1.87 -10.33 26.30
C GLY A 197 -1.02 -9.14 25.81
N LYS A 198 0.13 -9.47 25.20
CA LYS A 198 0.97 -8.47 24.53
C LYS A 198 0.22 -7.79 23.39
N SER A 199 0.58 -6.55 23.09
CA SER A 199 0.15 -5.83 21.89
C SER A 199 0.38 -6.68 20.65
N ARG A 200 -0.54 -6.61 19.70
CA ARG A 200 -0.49 -7.37 18.44
C ARG A 200 -0.16 -6.43 17.29
N PRO A 201 0.85 -6.73 16.48
CA PRO A 201 1.26 -5.82 15.41
C PRO A 201 0.14 -5.57 14.42
N GLY A 202 0.07 -4.35 13.92
CA GLY A 202 -0.73 -3.98 12.77
C GLY A 202 -0.15 -4.56 11.48
N ARG A 203 -0.89 -4.41 10.38
CA ARG A 203 -0.45 -4.88 9.04
C ARG A 203 0.51 -3.87 8.43
N LYS A 204 1.50 -4.39 7.67
CA LYS A 204 2.53 -3.58 7.02
C LYS A 204 2.58 -3.90 5.53
N ILE A 205 2.45 -2.88 4.69
CA ILE A 205 2.47 -2.99 3.23
C ILE A 205 3.55 -2.10 2.68
N GLY A 206 4.46 -2.67 1.87
CA GLY A 206 5.50 -1.94 1.15
C GLY A 206 5.16 -1.77 -0.32
N ILE A 207 5.48 -0.62 -0.88
CA ILE A 207 5.35 -0.29 -2.30
C ILE A 207 6.67 0.30 -2.78
N SER A 208 7.33 -0.33 -3.75
CA SER A 208 8.69 0.04 -4.14
C SER A 208 8.76 1.34 -4.94
N GLY A 209 7.74 1.64 -5.78
CA GLY A 209 7.97 2.51 -6.93
C GLY A 209 9.03 1.89 -7.84
N ASP A 210 9.58 2.66 -8.78
CA ASP A 210 10.63 2.20 -9.68
C ASP A 210 11.99 2.29 -8.99
N THR A 211 12.80 1.24 -9.04
CA THR A 211 14.05 1.25 -8.29
C THR A 211 15.01 0.15 -8.68
N ARG A 212 16.30 0.45 -8.61
CA ARG A 212 17.32 -0.58 -8.41
C ARG A 212 17.28 -1.06 -6.95
N PRO A 213 17.52 -2.35 -6.69
CA PRO A 213 17.62 -2.87 -5.33
C PRO A 213 18.69 -2.17 -4.51
N SER A 214 18.44 -1.99 -3.23
CA SER A 214 19.45 -1.49 -2.29
C SER A 214 19.22 -2.04 -0.88
N LYS A 215 20.32 -2.24 -0.13
CA LYS A 215 20.26 -2.65 1.29
C LYS A 215 19.42 -1.70 2.15
N SER A 216 19.37 -0.43 1.76
CA SER A 216 18.59 0.59 2.43
C SER A 216 17.09 0.38 2.28
N LEU A 217 16.65 0.04 1.06
CA LEU A 217 15.24 -0.29 0.76
C LEU A 217 14.85 -1.65 1.34
N THR A 218 15.73 -2.65 1.28
CA THR A 218 15.49 -3.95 1.92
C THR A 218 15.17 -3.77 3.41
N ARG A 219 15.95 -2.96 4.13
CA ARG A 219 15.66 -2.64 5.55
C ARG A 219 14.37 -1.87 5.74
N PHE A 220 14.03 -0.97 4.83
CA PHE A 220 12.80 -0.18 4.86
C PHE A 220 11.56 -1.08 4.76
N PHE A 221 11.62 -2.11 3.92
CA PHE A 221 10.57 -3.10 3.75
C PHE A 221 10.58 -4.23 4.78
N SER A 222 11.45 -4.18 5.80
CA SER A 222 11.56 -5.24 6.81
C SER A 222 10.20 -5.69 7.33
N SER A 223 9.95 -6.99 7.26
CA SER A 223 8.75 -7.68 7.76
C SER A 223 7.42 -7.14 7.23
N CYS A 224 7.36 -6.75 5.95
CA CYS A 224 6.07 -6.45 5.32
C CYS A 224 5.19 -7.71 5.22
N ASP A 225 3.89 -7.57 5.46
CA ASP A 225 2.93 -8.63 5.14
C ASP A 225 2.81 -8.79 3.63
N ILE A 226 2.73 -7.67 2.93
CA ILE A 226 2.76 -7.58 1.47
C ILE A 226 3.87 -6.62 1.06
N LEU A 227 4.70 -7.02 0.12
CA LEU A 227 5.59 -6.16 -0.64
C LEU A 227 5.14 -6.14 -2.09
N ILE A 228 4.69 -4.99 -2.58
CA ILE A 228 4.43 -4.74 -4.00
C ILE A 228 5.71 -4.13 -4.56
N HIS A 229 6.38 -4.84 -5.45
CA HIS A 229 7.68 -4.44 -5.97
C HIS A 229 7.69 -4.45 -7.49
N GLU A 230 8.30 -3.43 -8.09
CA GLU A 230 8.54 -3.42 -9.52
C GLU A 230 9.39 -4.61 -9.93
N SER A 231 9.14 -5.12 -11.12
CA SER A 231 9.91 -6.17 -11.78
C SER A 231 9.82 -5.98 -13.29
N THR A 232 10.34 -4.85 -13.71
CA THR A 232 10.22 -4.39 -15.10
C THR A 232 10.84 -5.38 -16.07
N PHE A 233 11.87 -6.11 -15.65
CA PHE A 233 12.65 -6.99 -16.49
C PHE A 233 12.75 -8.42 -15.95
N SER A 234 12.89 -9.39 -16.90
CA SER A 234 13.31 -10.75 -16.59
C SER A 234 14.84 -10.80 -16.37
N ASN A 235 15.35 -11.91 -15.84
CA ASN A 235 16.77 -12.02 -15.46
C ASN A 235 17.75 -11.92 -16.62
N ASP A 236 17.35 -12.36 -17.80
CA ASP A 236 18.15 -12.26 -19.04
C ASP A 236 18.32 -10.80 -19.51
N GLN A 237 17.56 -9.87 -18.96
CA GLN A 237 17.64 -8.44 -19.22
C GLN A 237 18.28 -7.66 -18.06
N GLN A 238 19.18 -8.28 -17.30
CA GLN A 238 19.84 -7.68 -16.13
C GLN A 238 20.57 -6.37 -16.48
N ASP A 239 21.31 -6.35 -17.60
CA ASP A 239 22.08 -5.17 -18.01
C ASP A 239 21.15 -4.00 -18.34
N LEU A 240 20.02 -4.28 -18.99
CA LEU A 240 19.01 -3.27 -19.29
C LEU A 240 18.30 -2.78 -18.02
N ALA A 241 18.09 -3.67 -17.04
CA ALA A 241 17.56 -3.27 -15.73
C ALA A 241 18.50 -2.30 -15.01
N ILE A 242 19.82 -2.52 -15.11
CA ILE A 242 20.83 -1.63 -14.55
C ILE A 242 20.82 -0.29 -15.29
N GLU A 243 20.89 -0.32 -16.62
CA GLU A 243 20.89 0.88 -17.48
C GLU A 243 19.69 1.78 -17.23
N ARG A 244 18.50 1.18 -17.08
CA ARG A 244 17.22 1.88 -16.94
C ARG A 244 16.81 2.15 -15.50
N PHE A 245 17.62 1.80 -14.53
CA PHE A 245 17.36 1.98 -13.10
C PHE A 245 16.11 1.24 -12.62
N HIS A 246 15.89 0.01 -13.12
CA HIS A 246 14.80 -0.88 -12.73
C HIS A 246 15.32 -2.19 -12.13
N SER A 247 14.40 -3.00 -11.61
CA SER A 247 14.70 -4.32 -11.05
C SER A 247 14.30 -5.44 -12.00
N THR A 248 15.05 -6.55 -11.92
CA THR A 248 14.58 -7.83 -12.44
C THR A 248 13.67 -8.53 -11.44
N SER A 249 12.92 -9.52 -11.92
CA SER A 249 12.03 -10.31 -11.07
C SER A 249 12.76 -11.04 -9.93
N THR A 250 13.98 -11.55 -10.20
CA THR A 250 14.82 -12.19 -9.16
C THR A 250 15.36 -11.18 -8.16
N GLU A 251 15.71 -9.97 -8.59
CA GLU A 251 16.15 -8.92 -7.69
C GLU A 251 15.02 -8.48 -6.75
N ALA A 252 13.80 -8.30 -7.27
CA ALA A 252 12.62 -8.04 -6.44
C ALA A 252 12.39 -9.16 -5.41
N ALA A 253 12.56 -10.43 -5.82
CA ALA A 253 12.43 -11.58 -4.94
C ALA A 253 13.53 -11.64 -3.86
N ASN A 254 14.77 -11.24 -4.18
CA ASN A 254 15.84 -11.11 -3.20
C ASN A 254 15.52 -10.05 -2.15
N VAL A 255 15.00 -8.88 -2.57
CA VAL A 255 14.54 -7.83 -1.63
C VAL A 255 13.45 -8.38 -0.72
N ALA A 256 12.46 -9.11 -1.23
CA ALA A 256 11.38 -9.70 -0.43
C ALA A 256 11.91 -10.73 0.58
N LYS A 257 12.82 -11.61 0.16
CA LYS A 257 13.45 -12.63 1.01
C LYS A 257 14.28 -12.00 2.12
N GLU A 258 15.18 -11.09 1.78
CA GLU A 258 16.08 -10.44 2.73
C GLU A 258 15.33 -9.51 3.70
N SER A 259 14.25 -8.87 3.26
CA SER A 259 13.37 -8.09 4.13
C SER A 259 12.43 -8.93 4.98
N SER A 260 12.39 -10.25 4.80
CA SER A 260 11.43 -11.16 5.46
C SER A 260 9.97 -10.75 5.18
N SER A 261 9.68 -10.26 3.99
CA SER A 261 8.31 -9.98 3.55
C SER A 261 7.55 -11.28 3.35
N THR A 262 6.27 -11.33 3.76
CA THR A 262 5.49 -12.59 3.71
C THR A 262 5.06 -12.95 2.30
N ILE A 263 4.50 -11.98 1.55
CA ILE A 263 4.10 -12.12 0.14
C ILE A 263 4.80 -11.05 -0.66
N LEU A 264 5.32 -11.43 -1.82
CA LEU A 264 5.77 -10.53 -2.86
C LEU A 264 4.75 -10.48 -3.99
N ILE A 265 4.35 -9.29 -4.39
CA ILE A 265 3.57 -9.06 -5.59
C ILE A 265 4.46 -8.30 -6.57
N LEU A 266 4.72 -8.93 -7.72
CA LEU A 266 5.45 -8.31 -8.81
C LEU A 266 4.51 -7.40 -9.61
N THR A 267 5.01 -6.25 -10.02
CA THR A 267 4.25 -5.26 -10.81
C THR A 267 5.18 -4.46 -11.71
N HIS A 268 4.67 -3.48 -12.43
CA HIS A 268 5.44 -2.60 -13.32
C HIS A 268 6.17 -3.38 -14.42
N PHE A 269 5.44 -4.30 -15.07
CA PHE A 269 6.01 -5.14 -16.11
C PHE A 269 6.23 -4.36 -17.40
N SER A 270 7.38 -4.53 -18.04
CA SER A 270 7.62 -4.00 -19.38
C SER A 270 6.58 -4.54 -20.37
N SER A 271 6.11 -3.68 -21.27
CA SER A 271 5.18 -4.04 -22.34
C SER A 271 5.69 -5.14 -23.28
N ARG A 272 7.01 -5.42 -23.29
CA ARG A 272 7.63 -6.52 -24.06
C ARG A 272 7.16 -7.91 -23.64
N TYR A 273 6.65 -8.06 -22.42
CA TYR A 273 6.18 -9.35 -21.90
C TYR A 273 4.66 -9.43 -22.04
N ASN A 274 4.18 -10.20 -23.02
CA ASN A 274 2.76 -10.53 -23.14
C ASN A 274 2.31 -11.43 -21.98
N ASP A 275 3.14 -12.43 -21.62
CA ASP A 275 2.94 -13.32 -20.48
C ASP A 275 4.03 -13.07 -19.42
N VAL A 276 3.62 -12.73 -18.22
CA VAL A 276 4.50 -12.45 -17.08
C VAL A 276 4.80 -13.68 -16.22
N LYS A 277 4.33 -14.88 -16.63
CA LYS A 277 4.60 -16.15 -15.92
C LYS A 277 6.08 -16.46 -15.81
N LEU A 278 6.88 -16.06 -16.82
CA LEU A 278 8.33 -16.22 -16.77
C LEU A 278 8.94 -15.48 -15.58
N LEU A 279 8.53 -14.21 -15.38
CA LEU A 279 9.02 -13.37 -14.29
C LEU A 279 8.60 -13.95 -12.93
N GLU A 280 7.35 -14.38 -12.80
CA GLU A 280 6.86 -15.04 -11.59
C GLU A 280 7.66 -16.32 -11.29
N LYS A 281 7.88 -17.17 -12.29
CA LYS A 281 8.65 -18.42 -12.16
C LYS A 281 10.09 -18.16 -11.73
N GLN A 282 10.73 -17.12 -12.27
CA GLN A 282 12.08 -16.72 -11.87
C GLN A 282 12.12 -16.27 -10.40
N ALA A 283 11.20 -15.39 -10.01
CA ALA A 283 11.11 -14.88 -8.65
C ALA A 283 10.75 -15.97 -7.63
N CYS A 284 9.86 -16.90 -7.96
CA CYS A 284 9.45 -18.01 -7.09
C CYS A 284 10.60 -18.95 -6.71
N LYS A 285 11.66 -19.02 -7.51
CA LYS A 285 12.88 -19.81 -7.16
C LYS A 285 13.60 -19.22 -5.94
N VAL A 286 13.46 -17.92 -5.69
CA VAL A 286 14.11 -17.19 -4.59
C VAL A 286 13.14 -16.98 -3.41
N HIS A 287 11.91 -16.57 -3.71
CA HIS A 287 10.86 -16.28 -2.74
C HIS A 287 9.57 -16.99 -3.16
N ARG A 288 9.26 -18.14 -2.57
CA ARG A 288 8.13 -19.01 -2.98
C ARG A 288 6.77 -18.31 -2.96
N ASN A 289 6.56 -17.40 -2.01
CA ASN A 289 5.32 -16.66 -1.86
C ASN A 289 5.28 -15.42 -2.78
N THR A 290 5.66 -15.59 -4.05
CA THR A 290 5.63 -14.54 -5.08
C THR A 290 4.47 -14.77 -6.03
N ILE A 291 3.81 -13.68 -6.41
CA ILE A 291 2.68 -13.63 -7.34
C ILE A 291 2.96 -12.55 -8.37
N ALA A 292 2.79 -12.84 -9.66
CA ALA A 292 2.71 -11.80 -10.68
C ALA A 292 1.37 -11.08 -10.55
N GLY A 293 1.41 -9.79 -10.28
CA GLY A 293 0.23 -8.94 -10.20
C GLY A 293 -0.51 -8.89 -11.53
N ARG A 294 -1.83 -8.75 -11.47
CA ARG A 294 -2.70 -8.56 -12.63
C ARG A 294 -3.65 -7.40 -12.38
N ASP A 295 -3.99 -6.69 -13.41
CA ASP A 295 -5.00 -5.64 -13.33
C ASP A 295 -6.30 -6.18 -12.75
N SER A 296 -6.92 -5.40 -11.89
CA SER A 296 -8.13 -5.76 -11.14
C SER A 296 -7.94 -6.85 -10.07
N MET A 297 -6.70 -7.30 -9.82
CA MET A 297 -6.43 -8.22 -8.72
C MET A 297 -6.76 -7.56 -7.39
N THR A 298 -7.73 -8.11 -6.66
CA THR A 298 -8.19 -7.58 -5.36
C THR A 298 -8.17 -8.68 -4.30
N PHE A 299 -7.61 -8.38 -3.13
CA PHE A 299 -7.58 -9.32 -2.01
C PHE A 299 -7.52 -8.59 -0.66
N THR A 300 -7.99 -9.27 0.38
CA THR A 300 -7.94 -8.80 1.77
C THR A 300 -6.64 -9.25 2.43
N VAL A 301 -6.03 -8.37 3.19
CA VAL A 301 -4.85 -8.67 4.00
C VAL A 301 -5.32 -9.01 5.42
N PRO A 302 -5.24 -10.28 5.87
CA PRO A 302 -5.64 -10.68 7.21
C PRO A 302 -4.60 -10.22 8.23
N TYR A 303 -4.98 -10.13 9.50
CA TYR A 303 -4.01 -10.02 10.57
C TYR A 303 -3.28 -11.35 10.78
N ARG A 304 -1.99 -11.31 11.14
CA ARG A 304 -1.12 -12.49 11.31
C ARG A 304 -1.63 -13.48 12.34
N ASP A 305 -2.34 -13.01 13.35
CA ASP A 305 -2.89 -13.82 14.45
C ASP A 305 -4.31 -14.36 14.16
N GLU A 306 -4.92 -13.98 13.05
CA GLU A 306 -6.25 -14.43 12.62
C GLU A 306 -6.19 -15.48 11.52
N LYS A 307 -5.42 -15.20 10.49
CA LYS A 307 -5.24 -16.11 9.37
C LYS A 307 -3.83 -15.98 8.81
N ARG A 308 -3.22 -17.12 8.50
CA ARG A 308 -1.92 -17.13 7.84
C ARG A 308 -2.04 -16.61 6.41
N LEU A 309 -1.32 -15.55 6.10
CA LEU A 309 -1.21 -15.00 4.76
C LEU A 309 -0.30 -15.91 3.91
N THR A 310 -0.87 -16.49 2.85
CA THR A 310 -0.17 -17.37 1.90
C THR A 310 -0.46 -16.98 0.47
N LYS A 311 0.38 -17.45 -0.46
CA LYS A 311 0.13 -17.26 -1.90
C LYS A 311 -1.24 -17.82 -2.32
N SER A 312 -1.61 -19.03 -1.89
CA SER A 312 -2.91 -19.63 -2.18
C SER A 312 -4.08 -18.81 -1.66
N TYR A 313 -3.98 -18.28 -0.43
CA TYR A 313 -5.01 -17.39 0.12
C TYR A 313 -5.27 -16.15 -0.75
N VAL A 314 -4.20 -15.53 -1.28
CA VAL A 314 -4.34 -14.36 -2.16
C VAL A 314 -4.96 -14.79 -3.50
N LEU A 315 -4.50 -15.88 -4.09
CA LEU A 315 -4.99 -16.36 -5.39
C LEU A 315 -6.46 -16.79 -5.35
N GLU A 316 -6.92 -17.44 -4.28
CA GLU A 316 -8.32 -17.84 -4.08
C GLU A 316 -9.26 -16.63 -4.11
N GLN A 317 -8.88 -15.49 -3.53
CA GLN A 317 -9.68 -14.27 -3.56
C GLN A 317 -9.70 -13.58 -4.92
N THR A 318 -8.70 -13.79 -5.74
CA THR A 318 -8.55 -13.13 -7.04
C THR A 318 -9.14 -13.92 -8.20
N SER A 319 -9.64 -15.11 -7.94
CA SER A 319 -10.28 -16.01 -8.92
C SER A 319 -11.82 -15.84 -8.97
N GLN A 320 -12.37 -15.01 -8.09
CA GLN A 320 -13.78 -14.63 -8.04
C GLN A 320 -13.99 -13.28 -8.76
#